data_e26f845706e345e31a262fd2cfbd26bc
#
_entry.id   e26f845706e345e31a262fd2cfbd26bc
#
_cell.length_a   1.000
_cell.length_b   1.000
_cell.length_c   1.000
_cell.angle_alpha   90.00
_cell.angle_beta   90.00
_cell.angle_gamma   90.00
#
_symmetry.space_group_name_H-M   'P 1'
#
loop_
_entity.id
_entity.type
_entity.pdbx_description
1 polymer ?
#
loop_
_entity_poly.entity_id
_entity_poly.type
_entity_poly.pdbx_seq_one_letter_code
_entity_poly.pdbx_strand_id
1 'polypeptide(L)'
;KTKFITGTNRIQIVKKAIKNKDKIIIFDDGLQDKKIDYHLKFACFNSSNWIGNGHIIPSGPLRESLAGLKRVDAIFLKNIDKPNQNIKGLIKKINPKIKIFDTSYKINNLKKFNLKNKYIIFSGIGNPESFEILLKKNKFKIIKYFKYPDHYEYNKNDILKIINMANLQQAQILTTEKDYVKLSKVFKKKINFIDIELSIAKERKLIQFLKLKMNE
;
A
#
# COMPACT_ATOMS: atom_id res chain seq x y z
N LYS A 1 -14.69 -16.90 -0.41
CA LYS A 1 -13.32 -16.93 -1.01
C LYS A 1 -13.33 -16.01 -2.22
N THR A 2 -12.50 -14.97 -2.23
CA THR A 2 -12.40 -14.02 -3.35
C THR A 2 -11.70 -14.71 -4.52
N LYS A 3 -12.29 -14.65 -5.73
CA LYS A 3 -11.63 -15.11 -6.95
C LYS A 3 -10.66 -14.06 -7.44
N PHE A 4 -9.50 -14.47 -7.91
CA PHE A 4 -8.53 -13.60 -8.54
C PHE A 4 -8.38 -14.00 -10.02
N ILE A 5 -8.53 -13.02 -10.92
CA ILE A 5 -8.46 -13.24 -12.37
C ILE A 5 -7.44 -12.27 -12.95
N THR A 6 -6.46 -12.79 -13.67
CA THR A 6 -5.47 -12.02 -14.41
C THR A 6 -5.70 -12.14 -15.90
N GLY A 7 -5.29 -11.14 -16.66
CA GLY A 7 -5.34 -11.17 -18.12
C GLY A 7 -4.94 -9.83 -18.72
N THR A 8 -4.58 -9.85 -19.99
CA THR A 8 -4.15 -8.66 -20.76
C THR A 8 -5.33 -7.85 -21.30
N ASN A 9 -6.51 -8.45 -21.41
CA ASN A 9 -7.71 -7.80 -21.95
C ASN A 9 -8.81 -7.72 -20.87
N ARG A 10 -9.01 -6.54 -20.30
CA ARG A 10 -10.01 -6.30 -19.26
C ARG A 10 -11.45 -6.58 -19.69
N ILE A 11 -11.80 -6.32 -20.95
CA ILE A 11 -13.15 -6.60 -21.48
C ILE A 11 -13.45 -8.09 -21.43
N GLN A 12 -12.49 -8.93 -21.81
CA GLN A 12 -12.64 -10.39 -21.73
C GLN A 12 -12.78 -10.88 -20.27
N ILE A 13 -12.05 -10.23 -19.34
CA ILE A 13 -12.17 -10.51 -17.91
C ILE A 13 -13.57 -10.18 -17.40
N VAL A 14 -14.12 -9.02 -17.78
CA VAL A 14 -15.50 -8.63 -17.44
C VAL A 14 -16.51 -9.64 -18.00
N LYS A 15 -16.42 -10.01 -19.27
CA LYS A 15 -17.30 -11.03 -19.89
C LYS A 15 -17.24 -12.36 -19.14
N LYS A 16 -16.04 -12.78 -18.71
CA LYS A 16 -15.85 -14.00 -17.91
C LYS A 16 -16.52 -13.91 -16.54
N ALA A 17 -16.35 -12.77 -15.85
CA ALA A 17 -16.95 -12.54 -14.55
C ALA A 17 -18.50 -12.52 -14.64
N ILE A 18 -19.05 -11.88 -15.67
CA ILE A 18 -20.50 -11.88 -15.94
C ILE A 18 -20.98 -13.32 -16.16
N LYS A 19 -20.29 -14.09 -17.00
CA LYS A 19 -20.61 -15.52 -17.25
C LYS A 19 -20.58 -16.34 -15.95
N ASN A 20 -19.67 -16.00 -15.03
CA ASN A 20 -19.56 -16.65 -13.71
C ASN A 20 -20.63 -16.16 -12.71
N LYS A 21 -21.48 -15.20 -13.07
CA LYS A 21 -22.46 -14.54 -12.20
C LYS A 21 -21.80 -13.87 -10.97
N ASP A 22 -20.58 -13.35 -11.14
CA ASP A 22 -19.90 -12.61 -10.09
C ASP A 22 -20.63 -11.26 -9.87
N LYS A 23 -21.04 -10.98 -8.62
CA LYS A 23 -21.86 -9.81 -8.28
C LYS A 23 -21.06 -8.51 -8.25
N ILE A 24 -19.77 -8.59 -7.94
CA ILE A 24 -18.87 -7.44 -7.80
C ILE A 24 -17.56 -7.79 -8.46
N ILE A 25 -17.04 -6.87 -9.27
CA ILE A 25 -15.73 -6.94 -9.89
C ILE A 25 -14.91 -5.77 -9.41
N ILE A 26 -13.75 -6.02 -8.82
CA ILE A 26 -12.80 -5.00 -8.38
C ILE A 26 -11.62 -5.00 -9.34
N PHE A 27 -11.33 -3.84 -9.92
CA PHE A 27 -10.19 -3.64 -10.81
C PHE A 27 -9.06 -2.95 -10.04
N ASP A 28 -7.89 -3.56 -10.05
CA ASP A 28 -6.67 -2.90 -9.62
C ASP A 28 -6.13 -2.07 -10.79
N ASP A 29 -5.76 -0.80 -10.48
CA ASP A 29 -5.15 0.14 -11.41
C ASP A 29 -5.98 0.36 -12.71
N GLY A 30 -7.29 0.54 -12.55
CA GLY A 30 -8.24 0.60 -13.67
C GLY A 30 -8.59 2.00 -14.17
N LEU A 31 -8.33 3.09 -13.43
CA LEU A 31 -8.90 4.41 -13.68
C LEU A 31 -8.53 5.04 -15.04
N GLN A 32 -7.39 4.68 -15.62
CA GLN A 32 -6.95 5.17 -16.92
C GLN A 32 -7.55 4.43 -18.11
N ASP A 33 -8.15 3.24 -17.87
CA ASP A 33 -8.80 2.48 -18.93
C ASP A 33 -10.21 3.00 -19.20
N LYS A 34 -10.36 3.77 -20.27
CA LYS A 34 -11.63 4.37 -20.68
C LYS A 34 -12.57 3.42 -21.45
N LYS A 35 -12.12 2.17 -21.71
CA LYS A 35 -12.94 1.16 -22.43
C LYS A 35 -13.97 0.51 -21.54
N ILE A 36 -13.85 0.70 -20.22
CA ILE A 36 -14.78 0.17 -19.22
C ILE A 36 -15.40 1.34 -18.48
N ASP A 37 -16.71 1.37 -18.41
CA ASP A 37 -17.40 2.28 -17.51
C ASP A 37 -17.52 1.64 -16.13
N TYR A 38 -16.83 2.22 -15.18
CA TYR A 38 -16.81 1.72 -13.80
C TYR A 38 -17.96 2.36 -13.03
N HIS A 39 -18.78 1.53 -12.41
CA HIS A 39 -19.88 1.97 -11.55
C HIS A 39 -19.39 2.82 -10.37
N LEU A 40 -18.23 2.51 -9.83
CA LEU A 40 -17.65 3.21 -8.69
C LEU A 40 -16.13 3.36 -8.89
N LYS A 41 -15.62 4.58 -8.74
CA LYS A 41 -14.24 4.95 -9.05
C LYS A 41 -13.54 5.47 -7.81
N PHE A 42 -12.47 4.76 -7.40
CA PHE A 42 -11.61 5.17 -6.29
C PHE A 42 -10.23 5.59 -6.78
N ALA A 43 -9.69 6.66 -6.20
CA ALA A 43 -8.28 7.00 -6.34
C ALA A 43 -7.55 6.84 -5.00
N CYS A 44 -6.30 6.39 -5.03
CA CYS A 44 -5.47 6.19 -3.84
C CYS A 44 -4.32 7.19 -3.85
N PHE A 45 -4.15 7.92 -2.74
CA PHE A 45 -3.04 8.84 -2.55
C PHE A 45 -2.31 8.58 -1.24
N ASN A 46 -1.01 8.83 -1.28
CA ASN A 46 -0.17 8.84 -0.08
C ASN A 46 0.13 10.29 0.28
N SER A 47 -0.25 10.73 1.47
CA SER A 47 -0.06 12.11 1.90
C SER A 47 1.42 12.51 2.05
N SER A 48 2.33 11.53 2.20
CA SER A 48 3.77 11.80 2.32
C SER A 48 4.37 12.35 1.02
N ASN A 49 4.02 11.73 -0.09
CA ASN A 49 4.56 12.08 -1.40
C ASN A 49 3.56 12.92 -2.20
N TRP A 50 2.28 12.89 -1.80
CA TRP A 50 1.16 13.55 -2.46
C TRP A 50 1.24 13.42 -3.99
N ILE A 51 1.41 14.53 -4.68
CA ILE A 51 1.53 14.62 -6.14
C ILE A 51 2.97 14.84 -6.61
N GLY A 52 3.95 14.70 -5.70
CA GLY A 52 5.34 15.02 -6.00
C GLY A 52 5.50 16.46 -6.48
N ASN A 53 6.11 16.64 -7.65
CA ASN A 53 6.27 17.95 -8.29
C ASN A 53 5.02 18.45 -9.05
N GLY A 54 3.92 17.69 -9.04
CA GLY A 54 2.66 18.05 -9.68
C GLY A 54 2.59 17.83 -11.20
N HIS A 55 3.66 17.33 -11.81
CA HIS A 55 3.71 17.07 -13.24
C HIS A 55 3.29 15.64 -13.61
N ILE A 56 2.86 15.48 -14.86
CA ILE A 56 2.49 14.17 -15.44
C ILE A 56 3.76 13.50 -15.98
N ILE A 57 3.76 12.17 -16.02
CA ILE A 57 4.81 11.36 -16.66
C ILE A 57 5.06 11.86 -18.09
N PRO A 58 6.35 12.06 -18.51
CA PRO A 58 7.58 11.65 -17.81
C PRO A 58 8.16 12.69 -16.84
N SER A 59 7.63 13.92 -16.78
CA SER A 59 8.21 15.03 -16.00
C SER A 59 7.89 14.93 -14.49
N GLY A 60 6.96 14.08 -14.07
CA GLY A 60 6.57 13.88 -12.69
C GLY A 60 5.83 12.56 -12.47
N PRO A 61 5.36 12.29 -11.24
CA PRO A 61 4.80 11.01 -10.87
C PRO A 61 3.34 10.81 -11.27
N LEU A 62 2.64 11.84 -11.73
CA LEU A 62 1.22 11.75 -12.05
C LEU A 62 0.99 11.02 -13.38
N ARG A 63 0.02 10.12 -13.43
CA ARG A 63 -0.42 9.47 -14.67
C ARG A 63 -1.40 10.34 -15.46
N GLU A 64 -2.06 11.26 -14.78
CA GLU A 64 -2.99 12.25 -15.36
C GLU A 64 -3.09 13.47 -14.45
N SER A 65 -3.64 14.56 -14.96
CA SER A 65 -3.81 15.78 -14.18
C SER A 65 -4.81 15.59 -13.03
N LEU A 66 -4.68 16.39 -11.97
CA LEU A 66 -5.62 16.36 -10.85
C LEU A 66 -7.07 16.69 -11.26
N ALA A 67 -7.28 17.32 -12.42
CA ALA A 67 -8.63 17.52 -12.96
C ALA A 67 -9.38 16.18 -13.17
N GLY A 68 -8.66 15.08 -13.37
CA GLY A 68 -9.23 13.73 -13.41
C GLY A 68 -10.03 13.35 -12.16
N LEU A 69 -9.79 13.99 -11.02
CA LEU A 69 -10.58 13.77 -9.79
C LEU A 69 -12.05 14.18 -9.92
N LYS A 70 -12.43 14.97 -10.93
CA LYS A 70 -13.83 15.31 -11.21
C LYS A 70 -14.69 14.09 -11.52
N ARG A 71 -14.09 13.01 -12.06
CA ARG A 71 -14.77 11.75 -12.39
C ARG A 71 -14.63 10.65 -11.33
N VAL A 72 -13.96 10.95 -10.21
CA VAL A 72 -13.70 10.00 -9.12
C VAL A 72 -14.76 10.19 -8.02
N ASP A 73 -15.31 9.10 -7.54
CA ASP A 73 -16.36 9.10 -6.51
C ASP A 73 -15.78 9.22 -5.10
N ALA A 74 -14.65 8.54 -4.87
CA ALA A 74 -14.01 8.56 -3.56
C ALA A 74 -12.49 8.43 -3.64
N ILE A 75 -11.82 8.87 -2.56
CA ILE A 75 -10.37 8.78 -2.38
C ILE A 75 -10.05 8.03 -1.10
N PHE A 76 -9.10 7.10 -1.18
CA PHE A 76 -8.35 6.63 -0.04
C PHE A 76 -7.09 7.49 0.12
N LEU A 77 -7.04 8.28 1.20
CA LEU A 77 -5.90 9.12 1.53
C LEU A 77 -5.10 8.48 2.66
N LYS A 78 -3.96 7.85 2.31
CA LYS A 78 -3.07 7.28 3.32
C LYS A 78 -2.32 8.38 4.05
N ASN A 79 -2.49 8.45 5.35
CA ASN A 79 -1.78 9.36 6.23
C ASN A 79 -0.75 8.61 7.08
N ILE A 80 0.34 9.30 7.46
CA ILE A 80 1.35 8.74 8.39
C ILE A 80 0.82 8.79 9.81
N ASP A 81 0.36 9.96 10.24
CA ASP A 81 -0.12 10.19 11.62
C ASP A 81 -1.53 10.79 11.66
N LYS A 82 -1.66 12.03 11.30
CA LYS A 82 -2.93 12.78 11.34
C LYS A 82 -3.45 13.02 9.93
N PRO A 83 -4.78 13.16 9.79
CA PRO A 83 -5.39 13.55 8.53
C PRO A 83 -4.83 14.87 8.00
N ASN A 84 -4.36 14.89 6.76
CA ASN A 84 -3.82 16.09 6.13
C ASN A 84 -4.94 16.98 5.60
N GLN A 85 -5.30 18.03 6.34
CA GLN A 85 -6.41 18.91 6.00
C GLN A 85 -6.12 19.76 4.75
N ASN A 86 -4.87 20.15 4.51
CA ASN A 86 -4.49 20.93 3.32
C ASN A 86 -4.75 20.13 2.05
N ILE A 87 -4.29 18.86 2.01
CA ILE A 87 -4.55 17.97 0.88
C ILE A 87 -6.04 17.77 0.67
N LYS A 88 -6.81 17.57 1.74
CA LYS A 88 -8.27 17.43 1.64
C LYS A 88 -8.93 18.69 1.08
N GLY A 89 -8.47 19.86 1.50
CA GLY A 89 -8.94 21.15 0.98
C GLY A 89 -8.69 21.29 -0.53
N LEU A 90 -7.48 20.93 -1.00
CA LEU A 90 -7.14 20.91 -2.43
C LEU A 90 -8.03 19.95 -3.24
N ILE A 91 -8.21 18.72 -2.74
CA ILE A 91 -9.09 17.73 -3.36
C ILE A 91 -10.53 18.27 -3.46
N LYS A 92 -11.04 18.86 -2.39
CA LYS A 92 -12.39 19.40 -2.34
C LYS A 92 -12.61 20.62 -3.23
N LYS A 93 -11.59 21.43 -3.48
CA LYS A 93 -11.64 22.51 -4.47
C LYS A 93 -11.84 21.98 -5.90
N ILE A 94 -11.27 20.82 -6.23
CA ILE A 94 -11.40 20.19 -7.55
C ILE A 94 -12.74 19.48 -7.70
N ASN A 95 -13.15 18.72 -6.69
CA ASN A 95 -14.41 17.98 -6.65
C ASN A 95 -15.05 18.09 -5.26
N PRO A 96 -15.99 19.04 -5.06
CA PRO A 96 -16.67 19.22 -3.77
C PRO A 96 -17.46 18.01 -3.28
N LYS A 97 -17.96 17.18 -4.21
CA LYS A 97 -18.80 16.00 -3.90
C LYS A 97 -17.99 14.76 -3.52
N ILE A 98 -16.69 14.71 -3.86
CA ILE A 98 -15.86 13.53 -3.65
C ILE A 98 -15.80 13.10 -2.18
N LYS A 99 -15.89 11.82 -1.90
CA LYS A 99 -15.71 11.30 -0.54
C LYS A 99 -14.24 11.03 -0.26
N ILE A 100 -13.74 11.38 0.93
CA ILE A 100 -12.34 11.15 1.31
C ILE A 100 -12.33 10.25 2.55
N PHE A 101 -11.71 9.11 2.42
CA PHE A 101 -11.51 8.14 3.50
C PHE A 101 -10.03 8.14 3.91
N ASP A 102 -9.77 8.57 5.15
CA ASP A 102 -8.43 8.52 5.72
C ASP A 102 -8.05 7.07 6.00
N THR A 103 -6.85 6.71 5.59
CA THR A 103 -6.30 5.39 5.81
C THR A 103 -4.91 5.48 6.44
N SER A 104 -4.50 4.42 7.13
CA SER A 104 -3.16 4.28 7.69
C SER A 104 -2.76 2.81 7.72
N TYR A 105 -1.47 2.53 7.84
CA TYR A 105 -1.02 1.16 8.06
C TYR A 105 -1.04 0.82 9.54
N LYS A 106 -1.49 -0.40 9.82
CA LYS A 106 -1.49 -1.02 11.14
C LYS A 106 -0.69 -2.33 11.07
N ILE A 107 0.07 -2.62 12.11
CA ILE A 107 0.80 -3.88 12.24
C ILE A 107 -0.10 -4.91 12.93
N ASN A 108 -0.45 -5.99 12.22
CA ASN A 108 -1.30 -7.05 12.74
C ASN A 108 -0.56 -7.98 13.70
N ASN A 109 0.69 -8.28 13.39
CA ASN A 109 1.49 -9.22 14.15
C ASN A 109 2.38 -8.57 15.22
N LEU A 110 2.06 -7.34 15.67
CA LEU A 110 2.87 -6.60 16.64
C LEU A 110 3.16 -7.39 17.92
N LYS A 111 2.18 -8.14 18.41
CA LYS A 111 2.28 -8.95 19.63
C LYS A 111 3.35 -10.06 19.58
N LYS A 112 3.81 -10.43 18.38
CA LYS A 112 4.88 -11.43 18.18
C LYS A 112 6.28 -10.89 18.49
N PHE A 113 6.42 -9.57 18.66
CA PHE A 113 7.73 -8.92 18.80
C PHE A 113 7.94 -8.34 20.19
N ASN A 114 9.14 -8.57 20.73
CA ASN A 114 9.56 -7.90 21.95
C ASN A 114 10.20 -6.56 21.62
N LEU A 115 9.48 -5.46 21.90
CA LEU A 115 9.93 -4.10 21.58
C LEU A 115 11.17 -3.63 22.36
N LYS A 116 11.62 -4.40 23.35
CA LYS A 116 12.90 -4.16 24.07
C LYS A 116 14.11 -4.61 23.26
N ASN A 117 13.93 -5.53 22.32
CA ASN A 117 14.99 -6.05 21.47
C ASN A 117 15.49 -5.01 20.47
N LYS A 118 16.74 -5.17 20.03
CA LYS A 118 17.31 -4.43 18.90
C LYS A 118 16.85 -5.09 17.59
N TYR A 119 16.62 -4.28 16.56
CA TYR A 119 16.19 -4.74 15.26
C TYR A 119 17.08 -4.21 14.16
N ILE A 120 17.48 -5.10 13.26
CA ILE A 120 18.03 -4.76 11.96
C ILE A 120 16.93 -5.00 10.94
N ILE A 121 16.67 -4.00 10.11
CA ILE A 121 15.61 -4.09 9.11
C ILE A 121 16.18 -4.02 7.70
N PHE A 122 15.49 -4.61 6.75
CA PHE A 122 15.80 -4.46 5.33
C PHE A 122 14.52 -4.49 4.49
N SER A 123 14.56 -3.82 3.34
CA SER A 123 13.48 -3.88 2.36
C SER A 123 13.92 -3.45 0.97
N GLY A 124 13.25 -4.01 -0.05
CA GLY A 124 13.31 -3.63 -1.46
C GLY A 124 11.94 -3.19 -1.94
N ILE A 125 11.46 -2.04 -1.44
CA ILE A 125 10.15 -1.46 -1.74
C ILE A 125 10.29 -0.01 -2.17
N GLY A 126 9.34 0.50 -2.96
CA GLY A 126 9.37 1.85 -3.52
C GLY A 126 9.30 3.00 -2.50
N ASN A 127 8.92 2.74 -1.25
CA ASN A 127 8.92 3.75 -0.19
C ASN A 127 9.44 3.17 1.14
N PRO A 128 10.77 2.99 1.27
CA PRO A 128 11.40 2.42 2.45
C PRO A 128 11.22 3.30 3.70
N GLU A 129 11.14 4.62 3.54
CA GLU A 129 10.93 5.57 4.65
C GLU A 129 9.60 5.30 5.36
N SER A 130 8.54 4.99 4.63
CA SER A 130 7.23 4.66 5.22
C SER A 130 7.31 3.43 6.13
N PHE A 131 8.12 2.43 5.76
CA PHE A 131 8.31 1.23 6.57
C PHE A 131 9.06 1.54 7.86
N GLU A 132 10.13 2.32 7.76
CA GLU A 132 10.91 2.76 8.93
C GLU A 132 10.06 3.59 9.90
N ILE A 133 9.29 4.55 9.38
CA ILE A 133 8.40 5.40 10.18
C ILE A 133 7.35 4.54 10.90
N LEU A 134 6.74 3.57 10.20
CA LEU A 134 5.76 2.66 10.78
C LEU A 134 6.34 1.89 11.96
N LEU A 135 7.55 1.35 11.83
CA LEU A 135 8.22 0.61 12.89
C LEU A 135 8.60 1.51 14.07
N LYS A 136 9.17 2.70 13.81
CA LYS A 136 9.52 3.68 14.85
C LYS A 136 8.29 4.13 15.63
N LYS A 137 7.17 4.39 14.95
CA LYS A 137 5.89 4.73 15.58
C LYS A 137 5.38 3.62 16.51
N ASN A 138 5.63 2.37 16.16
CA ASN A 138 5.32 1.22 17.00
C ASN A 138 6.45 0.84 17.97
N LYS A 139 7.39 1.78 18.25
CA LYS A 139 8.44 1.68 19.27
C LYS A 139 9.49 0.58 19.04
N PHE A 140 9.68 0.11 17.80
CA PHE A 140 10.79 -0.78 17.48
C PHE A 140 12.14 -0.06 17.60
N LYS A 141 13.12 -0.69 18.25
CA LYS A 141 14.50 -0.18 18.39
C LYS A 141 15.32 -0.57 17.17
N ILE A 142 15.21 0.20 16.10
CA ILE A 142 15.94 -0.03 14.85
C ILE A 142 17.37 0.48 15.01
N ILE A 143 18.36 -0.41 14.86
CA ILE A 143 19.79 -0.07 14.94
C ILE A 143 20.45 0.03 13.55
N LYS A 144 19.90 -0.62 12.53
CA LYS A 144 20.38 -0.55 11.15
C LYS A 144 19.25 -0.82 10.17
N TYR A 145 19.27 -0.09 9.05
CA TYR A 145 18.37 -0.32 7.91
C TYR A 145 19.18 -0.54 6.62
N PHE A 146 18.99 -1.67 5.98
CA PHE A 146 19.50 -1.96 4.65
C PHE A 146 18.40 -1.67 3.63
N LYS A 147 18.54 -0.58 2.89
CA LYS A 147 17.61 -0.18 1.83
C LYS A 147 18.10 -0.71 0.50
N TYR A 148 17.26 -1.43 -0.21
CA TYR A 148 17.50 -1.95 -1.56
C TYR A 148 16.53 -1.29 -2.55
N PRO A 149 16.84 -1.29 -3.85
CA PRO A 149 15.94 -0.83 -4.88
C PRO A 149 14.58 -1.56 -4.84
N ASP A 150 13.53 -0.93 -5.37
CA ASP A 150 12.23 -1.60 -5.46
C ASP A 150 12.33 -2.85 -6.33
N HIS A 151 11.60 -3.89 -5.95
CA HIS A 151 11.63 -5.23 -6.57
C HIS A 151 12.98 -5.96 -6.53
N TYR A 152 13.90 -5.52 -5.67
CA TYR A 152 15.22 -6.16 -5.55
C TYR A 152 15.12 -7.66 -5.29
N GLU A 153 15.97 -8.44 -5.98
CA GLU A 153 16.14 -9.86 -5.74
C GLU A 153 17.40 -10.11 -4.91
N TYR A 154 17.18 -10.62 -3.70
CA TYR A 154 18.27 -10.82 -2.72
C TYR A 154 19.12 -12.02 -3.09
N ASN A 155 20.40 -11.80 -3.25
CA ASN A 155 21.36 -12.90 -3.36
C ASN A 155 21.75 -13.44 -1.96
N LYS A 156 22.44 -14.58 -1.96
CA LYS A 156 22.87 -15.24 -0.71
C LYS A 156 23.78 -14.34 0.14
N ASN A 157 24.67 -13.58 -0.49
CA ASN A 157 25.65 -12.74 0.21
C ASN A 157 24.97 -11.55 0.89
N ASP A 158 23.94 -10.95 0.27
CA ASP A 158 23.15 -9.87 0.87
C ASP A 158 22.55 -10.32 2.20
N ILE A 159 21.90 -11.48 2.18
CA ILE A 159 21.23 -12.00 3.38
C ILE A 159 22.22 -12.45 4.43
N LEU A 160 23.32 -13.09 4.05
CA LEU A 160 24.37 -13.48 5.00
C LEU A 160 25.00 -12.26 5.68
N LYS A 161 25.24 -11.17 4.94
CA LYS A 161 25.73 -9.90 5.51
C LYS A 161 24.79 -9.36 6.59
N ILE A 162 23.48 -9.39 6.35
CA ILE A 162 22.47 -8.94 7.30
C ILE A 162 22.45 -9.86 8.55
N ILE A 163 22.50 -11.18 8.34
CA ILE A 163 22.50 -12.17 9.43
C ILE A 163 23.75 -12.03 10.29
N ASN A 164 24.93 -11.89 9.68
CA ASN A 164 26.19 -11.75 10.43
C ASN A 164 26.16 -10.47 11.28
N MET A 165 25.69 -9.35 10.73
CA MET A 165 25.54 -8.12 11.49
C MET A 165 24.53 -8.26 12.63
N ALA A 166 23.42 -8.97 12.41
CA ALA A 166 22.42 -9.20 13.45
C ALA A 166 22.98 -10.05 14.59
N ASN A 167 23.75 -11.09 14.30
CA ASN A 167 24.42 -11.92 15.31
C ASN A 167 25.41 -11.09 16.13
N LEU A 168 26.27 -10.27 15.48
CA LEU A 168 27.25 -9.41 16.15
C LEU A 168 26.58 -8.38 17.09
N GLN A 169 25.41 -7.86 16.69
CA GLN A 169 24.69 -6.84 17.46
C GLN A 169 23.64 -7.42 18.42
N GLN A 170 23.49 -8.75 18.47
CA GLN A 170 22.42 -9.44 19.20
C GLN A 170 21.03 -8.87 18.84
N ALA A 171 20.79 -8.65 17.56
CA ALA A 171 19.57 -8.05 17.04
C ALA A 171 18.71 -9.08 16.29
N GLN A 172 17.41 -8.84 16.29
CA GLN A 172 16.46 -9.57 15.46
C GLN A 172 16.38 -8.93 14.06
N ILE A 173 16.06 -9.74 13.04
CA ILE A 173 15.95 -9.26 11.67
C ILE A 173 14.48 -9.16 11.29
N LEU A 174 14.09 -8.01 10.71
CA LEU A 174 12.75 -7.75 10.19
C LEU A 174 12.79 -7.29 8.75
N THR A 175 11.78 -7.70 8.00
CA THR A 175 11.57 -7.21 6.64
C THR A 175 10.07 -7.03 6.36
N THR A 176 9.71 -6.61 5.15
CA THR A 176 8.33 -6.57 4.69
C THR A 176 7.86 -7.98 4.27
N GLU A 177 6.56 -8.23 4.27
CA GLU A 177 6.02 -9.50 3.76
C GLU A 177 6.38 -9.71 2.28
N LYS A 178 6.33 -8.63 1.46
CA LYS A 178 6.73 -8.64 0.04
C LYS A 178 8.16 -9.15 -0.16
N ASP A 179 9.07 -8.75 0.70
CA ASP A 179 10.48 -9.18 0.61
C ASP A 179 10.69 -10.56 1.24
N TYR A 180 9.99 -10.85 2.34
CA TYR A 180 10.07 -12.14 3.00
C TYR A 180 9.69 -13.31 2.09
N VAL A 181 8.66 -13.17 1.25
CA VAL A 181 8.22 -14.27 0.36
C VAL A 181 9.27 -14.64 -0.68
N LYS A 182 10.15 -13.71 -1.07
CA LYS A 182 11.27 -13.94 -2.01
C LYS A 182 12.42 -14.75 -1.40
N LEU A 183 12.50 -14.83 -0.06
CA LEU A 183 13.59 -15.51 0.63
C LEU A 183 13.49 -17.03 0.53
N SER A 184 14.65 -17.70 0.50
CA SER A 184 14.71 -19.16 0.60
C SER A 184 14.23 -19.67 1.94
N LYS A 185 13.78 -20.93 2.01
CA LYS A 185 13.29 -21.57 3.25
C LYS A 185 14.30 -21.51 4.40
N VAL A 186 15.61 -21.58 4.08
CA VAL A 186 16.69 -21.53 5.07
C VAL A 186 16.75 -20.16 5.76
N PHE A 187 16.68 -19.08 4.97
CA PHE A 187 16.72 -17.72 5.51
C PHE A 187 15.44 -17.32 6.25
N LYS A 188 14.30 -17.83 5.80
CA LYS A 188 13.00 -17.61 6.47
C LYS A 188 12.97 -18.05 7.94
N LYS A 189 13.81 -19.02 8.33
CA LYS A 189 13.92 -19.46 9.72
C LYS A 189 14.59 -18.43 10.66
N LYS A 190 15.37 -17.49 10.10
CA LYS A 190 16.17 -16.49 10.85
C LYS A 190 15.62 -15.07 10.72
N ILE A 191 14.66 -14.85 9.86
CA ILE A 191 14.14 -13.53 9.51
C ILE A 191 12.65 -13.51 9.78
N ASN A 192 12.18 -12.46 10.43
CA ASN A 192 10.76 -12.22 10.63
C ASN A 192 10.26 -11.15 9.66
N PHE A 193 8.96 -11.13 9.42
CA PHE A 193 8.34 -10.06 8.63
C PHE A 193 7.24 -9.35 9.42
N ILE A 194 7.00 -8.13 9.03
CA ILE A 194 5.90 -7.31 9.53
C ILE A 194 4.70 -7.52 8.64
N ASP A 195 3.62 -8.01 9.23
CA ASP A 195 2.31 -8.13 8.61
C ASP A 195 1.57 -6.81 8.78
N ILE A 196 1.28 -6.13 7.68
CA ILE A 196 0.64 -4.83 7.64
C ILE A 196 -0.75 -4.92 7.00
N GLU A 197 -1.70 -4.24 7.62
CA GLU A 197 -3.05 -4.06 7.11
C GLU A 197 -3.35 -2.58 6.88
N LEU A 198 -4.11 -2.28 5.83
CA LEU A 198 -4.65 -0.95 5.60
C LEU A 198 -5.88 -0.74 6.50
N SER A 199 -5.76 0.14 7.47
CA SER A 199 -6.85 0.53 8.37
C SER A 199 -7.55 1.77 7.83
N ILE A 200 -8.87 1.77 7.85
CA ILE A 200 -9.74 2.88 7.43
C ILE A 200 -10.31 3.55 8.68
N ALA A 201 -10.04 4.84 8.87
CA ALA A 201 -10.39 5.57 10.11
C ALA A 201 -11.89 5.58 10.43
N LYS A 202 -12.74 5.52 9.43
CA LYS A 202 -14.23 5.54 9.56
C LYS A 202 -14.86 4.47 8.68
N GLU A 203 -14.50 3.22 8.90
CA GLU A 203 -14.91 2.07 8.09
C GLU A 203 -16.43 2.00 7.89
N ARG A 204 -17.22 2.25 8.95
CA ARG A 204 -18.71 2.28 8.86
C ARG A 204 -19.21 3.29 7.81
N LYS A 205 -18.55 4.45 7.67
CA LYS A 205 -18.91 5.45 6.65
C LYS A 205 -18.58 4.98 5.25
N LEU A 206 -17.47 4.23 5.06
CA LEU A 206 -17.16 3.60 3.78
C LEU A 206 -18.22 2.56 3.44
N ILE A 207 -18.59 1.69 4.37
CA ILE A 207 -19.61 0.66 4.15
C ILE A 207 -20.96 1.30 3.76
N GLN A 208 -21.36 2.36 4.46
CA GLN A 208 -22.59 3.10 4.11
C GLN A 208 -22.50 3.71 2.71
N PHE A 209 -21.37 4.33 2.37
CA PHE A 209 -21.15 4.90 1.03
C PHE A 209 -21.22 3.82 -0.06
N LEU A 210 -20.58 2.67 0.16
CA LEU A 210 -20.62 1.55 -0.79
C LEU A 210 -22.05 1.04 -0.98
N LYS A 211 -22.80 0.82 0.10
CA LYS A 211 -24.19 0.36 0.04
C LYS A 211 -25.08 1.33 -0.75
N LEU A 212 -24.94 2.63 -0.53
CA LEU A 212 -25.68 3.64 -1.28
C LEU A 212 -25.37 3.58 -2.77
N LYS A 213 -24.09 3.51 -3.12
CA LYS A 213 -23.65 3.48 -4.52
C LYS A 213 -23.91 2.17 -5.25
N MET A 214 -24.05 1.07 -4.55
CA MET A 214 -24.40 -0.24 -5.14
C MET A 214 -25.89 -0.45 -5.33
N ASN A 215 -26.72 0.39 -4.70
CA ASN A 215 -28.18 0.34 -4.83
C ASN A 215 -28.72 1.42 -5.80
N GLU A 216 -27.87 2.32 -6.29
CA GLU A 216 -28.14 3.25 -7.39
C GLU A 216 -28.01 2.52 -8.75
#